data_f6d1666ce97eb51ef29195cb9d4bb5d2
#
_entry.id   f6d1666ce97eb51ef29195cb9d4bb5d2
#
_cell.length_a   1.000
_cell.length_b   1.000
_cell.length_c   1.000
_cell.angle_alpha   90.00
_cell.angle_beta   90.00
_cell.angle_gamma   90.00
#
_symmetry.space_group_name_H-M   'P 1'
#
loop_
_entity.id
_entity.type
_entity.pdbx_description
1 polymer ?
#
loop_
_entity_poly.entity_id
_entity_poly.type
_entity_poly.pdbx_seq_one_letter_code
_entity_poly.pdbx_strand_id
1 'polypeptide(L)'
;AHVDQTHAFFNGSSVFLEAVGLENRPHIVDIKKPDSPDAHTWRVITALPEHKASRYGFGTYMAKDYDELIDSPVEMGNFILGQFEACGVPHEIAITGKVPNLDLKRIEDDLRKICETEITLFEPETRKAPVSRYVFFVMVVKNGYGGLEHRASTALLCSRSSLPSKNRAENPQQK
;
A
#
# COMPACT_ATOMS: atom_id res chain seq x y z
N ALA A 1 -0.26 -14.83 1.44
CA ALA A 1 -0.10 -14.25 2.79
C ALA A 1 1.32 -14.49 3.29
N HIS A 2 1.86 -13.55 4.06
CA HIS A 2 3.14 -13.65 4.75
C HIS A 2 2.97 -13.14 6.18
N VAL A 3 3.56 -13.82 7.15
CA VAL A 3 3.60 -13.41 8.56
C VAL A 3 4.92 -13.85 9.16
N ASP A 4 5.64 -12.91 9.79
CA ASP A 4 6.82 -13.19 10.61
C ASP A 4 6.88 -12.26 11.82
N GLN A 5 8.02 -12.18 12.50
CA GLN A 5 8.20 -11.31 13.68
C GLN A 5 8.33 -9.82 13.32
N THR A 6 8.48 -9.48 12.05
CA THR A 6 8.72 -8.09 11.60
C THR A 6 7.50 -7.43 10.98
N HIS A 7 6.64 -8.22 10.30
CA HIS A 7 5.44 -7.74 9.64
C HIS A 7 4.51 -8.86 9.20
N ALA A 8 3.31 -8.51 8.76
CA ALA A 8 2.38 -9.40 8.10
C ALA A 8 1.76 -8.70 6.89
N PHE A 9 1.63 -9.46 5.79
CA PHE A 9 1.00 -9.01 4.56
C PHE A 9 0.06 -10.08 4.01
N PHE A 10 -1.11 -9.66 3.53
CA PHE A 10 -1.99 -10.54 2.76
C PHE A 10 -2.79 -9.80 1.69
N ASN A 11 -3.11 -10.51 0.62
CA ASN A 11 -4.15 -10.13 -0.34
C ASN A 11 -5.49 -10.67 0.14
N GLY A 12 -6.55 -9.89 0.04
CA GLY A 12 -7.89 -10.27 0.46
C GLY A 12 -8.39 -11.56 -0.21
N SER A 13 -8.13 -11.71 -1.52
CA SER A 13 -8.47 -12.90 -2.31
C SER A 13 -7.85 -14.22 -1.82
N SER A 14 -6.77 -14.14 -1.02
CA SER A 14 -6.11 -15.34 -0.45
C SER A 14 -6.58 -15.69 0.96
N VAL A 15 -7.42 -14.85 1.58
CA VAL A 15 -7.74 -14.95 3.02
C VAL A 15 -9.24 -14.95 3.29
N PHE A 16 -10.00 -14.10 2.61
CA PHE A 16 -11.41 -13.91 2.90
C PHE A 16 -12.28 -14.94 2.18
N LEU A 17 -13.22 -15.50 2.91
CA LEU A 17 -14.25 -16.38 2.37
C LEU A 17 -15.42 -15.57 1.85
N GLU A 18 -15.99 -16.01 0.74
CA GLU A 18 -17.22 -15.46 0.19
C GLU A 18 -18.43 -15.96 0.99
N ALA A 19 -19.29 -15.04 1.36
CA ALA A 19 -20.61 -15.35 1.90
C ALA A 19 -21.62 -15.36 0.75
N VAL A 20 -21.91 -16.56 0.22
CA VAL A 20 -22.78 -16.76 -0.96
C VAL A 20 -24.14 -16.07 -0.77
N GLY A 21 -24.52 -15.23 -1.74
CA GLY A 21 -25.76 -14.45 -1.71
C GLY A 21 -25.66 -13.14 -0.93
N LEU A 22 -24.50 -12.80 -0.37
CA LEU A 22 -24.24 -11.55 0.36
C LEU A 22 -23.10 -10.72 -0.26
N GLU A 23 -22.67 -11.04 -1.47
CA GLU A 23 -21.51 -10.45 -2.15
C GLU A 23 -21.65 -8.92 -2.31
N ASN A 24 -22.87 -8.46 -2.57
CA ASN A 24 -23.20 -7.03 -2.75
C ASN A 24 -23.54 -6.30 -1.44
N ARG A 25 -23.23 -6.89 -0.29
CA ARG A 25 -23.44 -6.26 1.02
C ARG A 25 -22.14 -5.71 1.57
N PRO A 26 -22.20 -4.69 2.45
CA PRO A 26 -21.01 -4.23 3.16
C PRO A 26 -20.39 -5.36 4.01
N HIS A 27 -19.08 -5.47 3.94
CA HIS A 27 -18.28 -6.43 4.72
C HIS A 27 -17.43 -5.66 5.72
N ILE A 28 -17.45 -6.11 6.98
CA ILE A 28 -16.63 -5.54 8.05
C ILE A 28 -15.53 -6.52 8.39
N VAL A 29 -14.31 -6.03 8.37
CA VAL A 29 -13.10 -6.78 8.77
C VAL A 29 -12.59 -6.23 10.09
N ASP A 30 -12.42 -7.08 11.08
CA ASP A 30 -11.77 -6.74 12.34
C ASP A 30 -10.30 -7.21 12.31
N ILE A 31 -9.39 -6.26 12.09
CA ILE A 31 -7.94 -6.51 12.08
C ILE A 31 -7.43 -6.33 13.49
N LYS A 32 -7.17 -7.45 14.16
CA LYS A 32 -6.70 -7.47 15.55
C LYS A 32 -5.19 -7.40 15.62
N LYS A 33 -4.70 -6.66 16.61
CA LYS A 33 -3.28 -6.63 16.91
C LYS A 33 -2.82 -8.01 17.35
N PRO A 34 -1.71 -8.54 16.79
CA PRO A 34 -1.15 -9.80 17.26
C PRO A 34 -0.75 -9.72 18.73
N ASP A 35 -1.01 -10.81 19.47
CA ASP A 35 -0.55 -10.96 20.84
C ASP A 35 0.92 -11.40 20.87
N SER A 36 1.79 -10.48 20.51
CA SER A 36 3.23 -10.67 20.42
C SER A 36 3.95 -9.38 20.85
N PRO A 37 5.02 -9.47 21.66
CA PRO A 37 5.85 -8.33 21.98
C PRO A 37 6.41 -7.60 20.74
N ASP A 38 6.73 -8.33 19.68
CA ASP A 38 7.27 -7.78 18.44
C ASP A 38 6.25 -6.88 17.71
N ALA A 39 4.95 -7.19 17.85
CA ALA A 39 3.88 -6.42 17.25
C ALA A 39 3.46 -5.16 18.05
N HIS A 40 4.14 -4.84 19.14
CA HIS A 40 3.75 -3.73 20.01
C HIS A 40 3.64 -2.39 19.26
N THR A 41 4.57 -2.11 18.35
CA THR A 41 4.64 -0.87 17.56
C THR A 41 4.04 -0.99 16.17
N TRP A 42 3.47 -2.13 15.82
CA TRP A 42 2.91 -2.33 14.48
C TRP A 42 1.73 -1.41 14.20
N ARG A 43 1.65 -1.01 12.95
CA ARG A 43 0.56 -0.24 12.35
C ARG A 43 -0.10 -1.07 11.26
N VAL A 44 -1.27 -0.65 10.84
CA VAL A 44 -2.02 -1.25 9.73
C VAL A 44 -2.11 -0.23 8.59
N ILE A 45 -1.91 -0.68 7.36
CA ILE A 45 -2.26 0.10 6.17
C ILE A 45 -3.00 -0.78 5.17
N THR A 46 -4.07 -0.25 4.62
CA THR A 46 -4.93 -0.88 3.61
C THR A 46 -5.66 0.22 2.84
N ALA A 47 -6.14 -0.08 1.64
CA ALA A 47 -7.03 0.82 0.90
C ALA A 47 -8.46 0.83 1.45
N LEU A 48 -8.85 -0.16 2.27
CA LEU A 48 -10.18 -0.18 2.91
C LEU A 48 -10.41 1.05 3.78
N PRO A 49 -11.61 1.65 3.72
CA PRO A 49 -12.01 2.71 4.64
C PRO A 49 -12.01 2.24 6.10
N GLU A 50 -11.53 3.09 6.99
CA GLU A 50 -11.65 2.89 8.42
C GLU A 50 -13.12 2.96 8.84
N HIS A 51 -13.63 1.95 9.58
CA HIS A 51 -14.98 1.95 10.16
C HIS A 51 -14.97 2.41 11.62
N LYS A 52 -14.19 1.72 12.47
CA LYS A 52 -13.94 2.10 13.87
C LYS A 52 -12.45 2.08 14.21
N ALA A 53 -11.59 1.72 13.26
CA ALA A 53 -10.15 1.85 13.41
C ALA A 53 -9.74 3.32 13.32
N SER A 54 -8.71 3.72 14.07
CA SER A 54 -8.00 4.97 13.80
C SER A 54 -7.11 4.81 12.55
N ARG A 55 -6.68 5.92 11.97
CA ARG A 55 -5.74 5.89 10.84
C ARG A 55 -4.49 5.10 11.20
N TYR A 56 -4.13 4.14 10.36
CA TYR A 56 -3.05 3.16 10.58
C TYR A 56 -3.19 2.30 11.84
N GLY A 57 -4.36 2.25 12.47
CA GLY A 57 -4.61 1.49 13.68
C GLY A 57 -5.22 0.13 13.43
N PHE A 58 -5.07 -0.76 14.40
CA PHE A 58 -5.86 -1.99 14.47
C PHE A 58 -7.32 -1.66 14.79
N GLY A 59 -8.25 -2.50 14.37
CA GLY A 59 -9.68 -2.31 14.55
C GLY A 59 -10.47 -2.68 13.31
N THR A 60 -11.67 -2.13 13.17
CA THR A 60 -12.57 -2.50 12.08
C THR A 60 -12.45 -1.58 10.88
N TYR A 61 -12.40 -2.20 9.71
CA TYR A 61 -12.43 -1.61 8.38
C TYR A 61 -13.68 -2.11 7.65
N MET A 62 -14.15 -1.37 6.65
CA MET A 62 -15.37 -1.72 5.94
C MET A 62 -15.15 -1.66 4.42
N ALA A 63 -15.46 -2.75 3.74
CA ALA A 63 -15.64 -2.79 2.30
C ALA A 63 -17.13 -2.59 1.95
N LYS A 64 -17.42 -1.92 0.84
CA LYS A 64 -18.80 -1.72 0.36
C LYS A 64 -19.43 -3.03 -0.15
N ASP A 65 -18.61 -3.94 -0.67
CA ASP A 65 -18.97 -5.24 -1.23
C ASP A 65 -17.83 -6.23 -1.10
N TYR A 66 -18.05 -7.49 -1.51
CA TYR A 66 -17.03 -8.53 -1.47
C TYR A 66 -15.86 -8.26 -2.44
N ASP A 67 -16.14 -7.70 -3.61
CA ASP A 67 -15.11 -7.35 -4.58
C ASP A 67 -14.10 -6.35 -4.01
N GLU A 68 -14.56 -5.29 -3.34
CA GLU A 68 -13.68 -4.33 -2.68
C GLU A 68 -12.90 -4.99 -1.53
N LEU A 69 -13.53 -5.91 -0.80
CA LEU A 69 -12.88 -6.64 0.29
C LEU A 69 -11.67 -7.43 -0.21
N ILE A 70 -11.86 -8.24 -1.25
CA ILE A 70 -10.79 -9.12 -1.77
C ILE A 70 -9.75 -8.38 -2.59
N ASP A 71 -10.10 -7.21 -3.14
CA ASP A 71 -9.21 -6.34 -3.92
C ASP A 71 -8.37 -5.40 -3.03
N SER A 72 -8.47 -5.52 -1.72
CA SER A 72 -7.77 -4.63 -0.78
C SER A 72 -6.74 -5.41 0.04
N PRO A 73 -5.45 -5.33 -0.33
CA PRO A 73 -4.37 -5.87 0.49
C PRO A 73 -4.25 -5.17 1.84
N VAL A 74 -3.65 -5.88 2.79
CA VAL A 74 -3.35 -5.36 4.12
C VAL A 74 -1.89 -5.61 4.44
N GLU A 75 -1.19 -4.57 4.86
CA GLU A 75 0.14 -4.64 5.48
C GLU A 75 0.03 -4.25 6.95
N MET A 76 0.68 -5.02 7.81
CA MET A 76 0.79 -4.76 9.24
C MET A 76 2.25 -4.82 9.64
N GLY A 77 2.77 -3.78 10.29
CA GLY A 77 4.18 -3.76 10.69
C GLY A 77 4.71 -2.35 10.92
N ASN A 78 6.03 -2.26 11.00
CA ASN A 78 6.76 -1.00 11.13
C ASN A 78 7.27 -0.52 9.76
N PHE A 79 6.35 -0.30 8.82
CA PHE A 79 6.68 0.20 7.49
C PHE A 79 7.11 1.68 7.52
N ILE A 80 7.97 2.06 6.58
CA ILE A 80 8.26 3.46 6.28
C ILE A 80 7.07 4.01 5.50
N LEU A 81 6.52 5.14 5.96
CA LEU A 81 5.36 5.79 5.33
C LEU A 81 5.82 7.01 4.54
N GLY A 82 5.56 7.02 3.24
CA GLY A 82 5.61 8.19 2.37
C GLY A 82 4.20 8.65 2.01
N GLN A 83 4.05 9.95 1.72
CA GLN A 83 2.77 10.54 1.37
C GLN A 83 2.94 11.65 0.33
N PHE A 84 2.06 11.68 -0.66
CA PHE A 84 1.98 12.76 -1.63
C PHE A 84 0.54 12.90 -2.13
N GLU A 85 0.29 13.98 -2.84
CA GLU A 85 -0.97 14.22 -3.52
C GLU A 85 -0.73 14.28 -5.03
N ALA A 86 -1.60 13.64 -5.81
CA ALA A 86 -1.61 13.72 -7.27
C ALA A 86 -3.03 14.05 -7.74
N CYS A 87 -3.20 15.15 -8.49
CA CYS A 87 -4.50 15.63 -8.97
C CYS A 87 -5.59 15.71 -7.88
N GLY A 88 -5.24 16.16 -6.67
CA GLY A 88 -6.15 16.30 -5.54
C GLY A 88 -6.51 14.99 -4.83
N VAL A 89 -5.88 13.86 -5.19
CA VAL A 89 -6.08 12.57 -4.53
C VAL A 89 -4.87 12.23 -3.67
N PRO A 90 -5.06 11.90 -2.38
CA PRO A 90 -3.97 11.48 -1.50
C PRO A 90 -3.45 10.09 -1.90
N HIS A 91 -2.13 9.99 -1.96
CA HIS A 91 -1.39 8.76 -2.22
C HIS A 91 -0.47 8.43 -1.05
N GLU A 92 -0.36 7.16 -0.73
CA GLU A 92 0.48 6.66 0.37
C GLU A 92 1.41 5.57 -0.13
N ILE A 93 2.61 5.52 0.46
CA ILE A 93 3.61 4.51 0.15
C ILE A 93 4.01 3.84 1.46
N ALA A 94 3.72 2.54 1.59
CA ALA A 94 4.17 1.74 2.72
C ALA A 94 5.35 0.87 2.28
N ILE A 95 6.56 1.19 2.75
CA ILE A 95 7.77 0.45 2.39
C ILE A 95 8.16 -0.46 3.56
N THR A 96 8.12 -1.76 3.32
CA THR A 96 8.48 -2.81 4.28
C THR A 96 9.82 -3.44 3.90
N GLY A 97 10.66 -3.67 4.89
CA GLY A 97 12.00 -4.22 4.73
C GLY A 97 13.10 -3.24 5.11
N LYS A 98 14.36 -3.71 5.09
CA LYS A 98 15.53 -2.90 5.47
C LYS A 98 16.03 -2.08 4.30
N VAL A 99 15.87 -0.77 4.34
CA VAL A 99 16.29 0.18 3.29
C VAL A 99 17.12 1.31 3.93
N PRO A 100 18.42 1.07 4.18
CA PRO A 100 19.27 2.12 4.75
C PRO A 100 19.42 3.29 3.76
N ASN A 101 19.41 4.51 4.27
CA ASN A 101 19.62 5.74 3.50
C ASN A 101 18.61 5.96 2.37
N LEU A 102 17.39 5.46 2.49
CA LEU A 102 16.34 5.66 1.51
C LEU A 102 16.10 7.15 1.23
N ASP A 103 16.07 7.50 -0.05
CA ASP A 103 15.61 8.81 -0.49
C ASP A 103 14.10 8.78 -0.76
N LEU A 104 13.34 8.80 0.35
CA LEU A 104 11.88 8.74 0.30
C LEU A 104 11.29 9.94 -0.46
N LYS A 105 11.89 11.13 -0.28
CA LYS A 105 11.41 12.35 -0.95
C LYS A 105 11.49 12.23 -2.48
N ARG A 106 12.56 11.64 -2.99
CA ARG A 106 12.69 11.37 -4.42
C ARG A 106 11.61 10.40 -4.92
N ILE A 107 11.32 9.34 -4.16
CA ILE A 107 10.24 8.39 -4.52
C ILE A 107 8.89 9.11 -4.58
N GLU A 108 8.57 9.93 -3.58
CA GLU A 108 7.33 10.70 -3.53
C GLU A 108 7.20 11.64 -4.73
N ASP A 109 8.28 12.34 -5.08
CA ASP A 109 8.29 13.30 -6.20
C ASP A 109 8.19 12.60 -7.56
N ASP A 110 8.87 11.48 -7.74
CA ASP A 110 8.83 10.70 -8.99
C ASP A 110 7.45 10.03 -9.15
N LEU A 111 6.91 9.41 -8.10
CA LEU A 111 5.57 8.81 -8.14
C LEU A 111 4.46 9.84 -8.35
N ARG A 112 4.58 11.04 -7.77
CA ARG A 112 3.61 12.11 -8.02
C ARG A 112 3.52 12.43 -9.50
N LYS A 113 4.65 12.64 -10.17
CA LYS A 113 4.71 12.95 -11.61
C LYS A 113 4.11 11.82 -12.46
N ILE A 114 4.42 10.56 -12.10
CA ILE A 114 3.86 9.39 -12.78
C ILE A 114 2.34 9.36 -12.61
N CYS A 115 1.84 9.45 -11.36
CA CYS A 115 0.40 9.41 -11.09
C CYS A 115 -0.35 10.59 -11.75
N GLU A 116 0.20 11.81 -11.73
CA GLU A 116 -0.41 12.95 -12.40
C GLU A 116 -0.48 12.73 -13.92
N THR A 117 0.55 12.14 -14.50
CA THR A 117 0.57 11.81 -15.94
C THR A 117 -0.46 10.75 -16.28
N GLU A 118 -0.52 9.66 -15.52
CA GLU A 118 -1.49 8.59 -15.71
C GLU A 118 -2.93 9.08 -15.53
N ILE A 119 -3.20 9.83 -14.46
CA ILE A 119 -4.54 10.39 -14.20
C ILE A 119 -4.97 11.30 -15.35
N THR A 120 -4.10 12.17 -15.83
CA THR A 120 -4.44 13.08 -16.93
C THR A 120 -4.56 12.37 -18.28
N LEU A 121 -3.90 11.25 -18.47
CA LEU A 121 -4.00 10.42 -19.66
C LEU A 121 -5.36 9.71 -19.75
N PHE A 122 -5.78 9.06 -18.65
CA PHE A 122 -7.01 8.27 -18.62
C PHE A 122 -8.26 9.10 -18.30
N GLU A 123 -8.11 10.20 -17.60
CA GLU A 123 -9.17 11.12 -17.19
C GLU A 123 -8.91 12.56 -17.69
N PRO A 124 -8.79 12.78 -19.02
CA PRO A 124 -8.34 14.06 -19.57
C PRO A 124 -9.30 15.22 -19.28
N GLU A 125 -10.60 14.95 -19.15
CA GLU A 125 -11.61 15.97 -18.89
C GLU A 125 -11.71 16.32 -17.41
N THR A 126 -11.77 15.33 -16.54
CA THR A 126 -11.97 15.51 -15.09
C THR A 126 -10.66 15.75 -14.36
N ARG A 127 -9.57 15.18 -14.87
CA ARG A 127 -8.25 15.13 -14.20
C ARG A 127 -8.32 14.59 -12.77
N LYS A 128 -9.22 13.65 -12.53
CA LYS A 128 -9.43 13.04 -11.20
C LYS A 128 -9.35 11.54 -11.30
N ALA A 129 -8.55 10.92 -10.45
CA ALA A 129 -8.55 9.47 -10.32
C ALA A 129 -9.92 8.98 -9.80
N PRO A 130 -10.39 7.79 -10.25
CA PRO A 130 -11.67 7.21 -9.83
C PRO A 130 -11.62 6.61 -8.41
N VAL A 131 -10.69 7.08 -7.59
CA VAL A 131 -10.47 6.63 -6.21
C VAL A 131 -10.31 7.83 -5.28
N SER A 132 -10.72 7.69 -4.03
CA SER A 132 -10.57 8.74 -3.02
C SER A 132 -9.19 8.75 -2.36
N ARG A 133 -8.43 7.67 -2.51
CA ARG A 133 -7.09 7.45 -1.97
C ARG A 133 -6.43 6.28 -2.71
N TYR A 134 -5.11 6.30 -2.84
CA TYR A 134 -4.33 5.21 -3.42
C TYR A 134 -3.17 4.78 -2.52
N VAL A 135 -2.91 3.47 -2.42
CA VAL A 135 -1.86 2.91 -1.56
C VAL A 135 -0.87 2.07 -2.36
N PHE A 136 0.40 2.44 -2.27
CA PHE A 136 1.52 1.63 -2.76
C PHE A 136 2.07 0.79 -1.61
N PHE A 137 1.98 -0.54 -1.69
CA PHE A 137 2.68 -1.47 -0.81
C PHE A 137 3.99 -1.86 -1.49
N VAL A 138 5.11 -1.65 -0.84
CA VAL A 138 6.44 -1.94 -1.41
C VAL A 138 7.20 -2.85 -0.47
N MET A 139 7.28 -4.14 -0.82
CA MET A 139 8.12 -5.11 -0.12
C MET A 139 9.53 -5.06 -0.71
N VAL A 140 10.52 -4.75 0.13
CA VAL A 140 11.92 -4.66 -0.27
C VAL A 140 12.69 -5.87 0.19
N VAL A 141 13.23 -6.60 -0.77
CA VAL A 141 14.04 -7.81 -0.56
C VAL A 141 15.47 -7.64 -1.09
N LYS A 142 16.33 -8.63 -0.86
CA LYS A 142 17.70 -8.61 -1.40
C LYS A 142 17.69 -8.64 -2.93
N ASN A 143 16.93 -9.58 -3.50
CA ASN A 143 16.71 -9.74 -4.94
C ASN A 143 15.25 -10.14 -5.15
N GLY A 144 14.53 -9.39 -5.93
CA GLY A 144 13.14 -9.68 -6.24
C GLY A 144 12.54 -8.64 -7.17
N TYR A 145 11.51 -9.06 -7.88
CA TYR A 145 10.71 -8.21 -8.75
C TYR A 145 9.31 -8.81 -8.86
N GLY A 146 8.29 -7.97 -8.77
CA GLY A 146 6.91 -8.39 -8.94
C GLY A 146 5.95 -7.26 -8.63
N GLY A 147 4.71 -7.41 -9.08
CA GLY A 147 3.65 -6.47 -8.82
C GLY A 147 2.30 -7.16 -8.96
N LEU A 148 1.34 -6.66 -8.20
CA LEU A 148 -0.06 -7.02 -8.29
C LEU A 148 -0.88 -5.74 -8.13
N GLU A 149 -1.50 -5.34 -9.21
CA GLU A 149 -2.33 -4.14 -9.30
C GLU A 149 -3.74 -4.40 -8.75
N HIS A 150 -4.29 -3.38 -8.10
CA HIS A 150 -5.62 -3.32 -7.52
C HIS A 150 -6.28 -1.99 -7.89
N ARG A 151 -7.60 -1.84 -7.68
CA ARG A 151 -8.34 -0.60 -8.01
C ARG A 151 -7.82 0.62 -7.27
N ALA A 152 -7.57 0.48 -5.97
CA ALA A 152 -7.17 1.57 -5.09
C ALA A 152 -5.79 1.36 -4.46
N SER A 153 -5.03 0.39 -4.95
CA SER A 153 -3.69 0.10 -4.47
C SER A 153 -2.87 -0.73 -5.45
N THR A 154 -1.58 -0.89 -5.16
CA THR A 154 -0.72 -1.87 -5.81
C THR A 154 0.25 -2.48 -4.81
N ALA A 155 0.50 -3.79 -4.91
CA ALA A 155 1.48 -4.49 -4.10
C ALA A 155 2.71 -4.81 -4.96
N LEU A 156 3.85 -4.24 -4.60
CA LEU A 156 5.09 -4.31 -5.34
C LEU A 156 6.16 -5.05 -4.55
N LEU A 157 6.93 -5.87 -5.24
CA LEU A 157 8.14 -6.51 -4.74
C LEU A 157 9.34 -5.99 -5.53
N CYS A 158 10.34 -5.43 -4.86
CA CYS A 158 11.53 -4.91 -5.52
C CYS A 158 12.82 -5.23 -4.78
N SER A 159 13.92 -5.23 -5.53
CA SER A 159 15.26 -5.34 -4.95
C SER A 159 15.63 -4.05 -4.23
N ARG A 160 16.33 -4.19 -3.10
CA ARG A 160 16.85 -3.04 -2.33
C ARG A 160 17.71 -2.09 -3.17
N SER A 161 18.49 -2.63 -4.10
CA SER A 161 19.36 -1.86 -5.00
C SER A 161 18.59 -1.03 -6.04
N SER A 162 17.31 -1.31 -6.25
CA SER A 162 16.45 -0.57 -7.19
C SER A 162 15.88 0.72 -6.59
N LEU A 163 15.96 0.89 -5.27
CA LEU A 163 15.45 2.09 -4.61
C LEU A 163 16.51 3.20 -4.54
N PRO A 164 16.11 4.47 -4.66
CA PRO A 164 17.02 5.60 -4.57
C PRO A 164 17.59 5.72 -3.15
N SER A 165 18.87 6.09 -3.06
CA SER A 165 19.59 6.30 -1.80
C SER A 165 20.22 7.69 -1.75
N LYS A 166 20.12 8.37 -0.62
CA LYS A 166 20.67 9.71 -0.38
C LYS A 166 22.19 9.81 -0.55
N ASN A 167 22.92 8.67 -0.40
CA ASN A 167 24.39 8.63 -0.47
C ASN A 167 24.94 8.19 -1.83
N ARG A 168 24.07 7.95 -2.81
CA ARG A 168 24.53 7.63 -4.17
C ARG A 168 24.82 8.95 -4.86
N ALA A 169 26.08 9.38 -4.88
CA ALA A 169 26.56 10.39 -5.82
C ALA A 169 26.03 10.00 -7.21
N GLU A 170 25.41 10.95 -7.90
CA GLU A 170 24.80 10.75 -9.21
C GLU A 170 25.79 9.98 -10.11
N ASN A 171 25.44 8.74 -10.44
CA ASN A 171 26.21 7.98 -11.42
C ASN A 171 25.78 8.51 -12.79
N PRO A 172 26.67 9.19 -13.56
CA PRO A 172 26.29 9.86 -14.81
C PRO A 172 25.82 8.93 -15.92
N GLN A 173 25.81 7.61 -15.69
CA GLN A 173 25.49 6.59 -16.70
C GLN A 173 24.04 6.07 -16.67
N GLN A 174 23.15 6.71 -15.92
CA GLN A 174 21.70 6.39 -15.94
C GLN A 174 20.90 7.60 -16.42
N LYS A 175 21.21 8.06 -17.63
CA LYS A 175 20.32 8.92 -18.43
C LYS A 175 19.75 8.12 -19.57
#